data_0207f0c7882b6ac76ffb03d9c95a3b4c
#
_entry.id   0207f0c7882b6ac76ffb03d9c95a3b4c
#
_cell.length_a   1.000
_cell.length_b   1.000
_cell.length_c   1.000
_cell.angle_alpha   90.00
_cell.angle_beta   90.00
_cell.angle_gamma   90.00
#
_symmetry.space_group_name_H-M   'P 1'
#
loop_
_entity.id
_entity.type
_entity.pdbx_description
1 polymer ?
#
loop_
_entity_poly.entity_id
_entity_poly.type
_entity_poly.pdbx_seq_one_letter_code
_entity_poly.pdbx_strand_id
1 'polypeptide(L)'
;IMLHYHIDGFAMLQRAISPIRRRLDRSGIVLSGLCALHCLASIVIVSGLGVGGQFFFHPDIHRIGLAVAVLIAAVAIGWGALRHRRAAPFVVAMTGLSFMGGALAVPHGFEEAVLTIIGVALVSLGHVLNLRNAH
;
A
#
# COMPACT_ATOMS: atom_id res chain seq x y z
N ILE A 1 -7.76 30.52 27.70
CA ILE A 1 -8.65 29.37 28.04
C ILE A 1 -9.13 28.68 26.77
N MET A 2 -9.64 29.37 25.74
CA MET A 2 -10.07 28.74 24.48
C MET A 2 -8.93 28.05 23.70
N LEU A 3 -7.74 28.61 23.69
CA LEU A 3 -6.59 28.04 23.00
C LEU A 3 -6.11 26.72 23.63
N HIS A 4 -6.18 26.61 24.96
CA HIS A 4 -5.83 25.39 25.70
C HIS A 4 -6.79 24.24 25.39
N TYR A 5 -8.08 24.51 25.32
CA TYR A 5 -9.11 23.50 25.01
C TYR A 5 -8.95 22.91 23.60
N HIS A 6 -8.52 23.73 22.64
CA HIS A 6 -8.25 23.27 21.26
C HIS A 6 -7.02 22.36 21.18
N ILE A 7 -5.98 22.66 21.98
CA ILE A 7 -4.72 21.87 21.99
C ILE A 7 -4.98 20.51 22.65
N ASP A 8 -5.74 20.47 23.74
CA ASP A 8 -6.03 19.22 24.45
C ASP A 8 -6.94 18.30 23.66
N GLY A 9 -7.96 18.83 22.98
CA GLY A 9 -8.85 18.06 22.10
C GLY A 9 -8.08 17.45 20.90
N PHE A 10 -7.17 18.21 20.31
CA PHE A 10 -6.33 17.73 19.22
C PHE A 10 -5.33 16.66 19.67
N ALA A 11 -4.73 16.82 20.85
CA ALA A 11 -3.82 15.82 21.43
C ALA A 11 -4.55 14.50 21.79
N MET A 12 -5.77 14.57 22.31
CA MET A 12 -6.59 13.38 22.59
C MET A 12 -6.97 12.65 21.29
N LEU A 13 -7.40 13.38 20.26
CA LEU A 13 -7.73 12.81 18.96
C LEU A 13 -6.50 12.12 18.34
N GLN A 14 -5.34 12.72 18.47
CA GLN A 14 -4.08 12.16 17.99
C GLN A 14 -3.70 10.87 18.71
N ARG A 15 -3.91 10.80 20.04
CA ARG A 15 -3.66 9.58 20.82
C ARG A 15 -4.62 8.44 20.44
N ALA A 16 -5.87 8.78 20.15
CA ALA A 16 -6.88 7.78 19.73
C ALA A 16 -6.62 7.22 18.33
N ILE A 17 -6.12 8.03 17.39
CA ILE A 17 -5.90 7.62 15.98
C ILE A 17 -4.55 6.92 15.78
N SER A 18 -3.55 7.17 16.64
CA SER A 18 -2.20 6.59 16.48
C SER A 18 -2.17 5.04 16.43
N PRO A 19 -2.91 4.29 17.25
CA PRO A 19 -2.91 2.83 17.18
C PRO A 19 -3.60 2.32 15.91
N ILE A 20 -4.66 2.99 15.44
CA ILE A 20 -5.36 2.65 14.20
C ILE A 20 -4.43 2.82 13.01
N ARG A 21 -3.70 3.93 12.94
CA ARG A 21 -2.74 4.21 11.88
C ARG A 21 -1.63 3.15 11.82
N ARG A 22 -1.04 2.77 12.96
CA ARG A 22 -0.04 1.70 13.01
C ARG A 22 -0.58 0.37 12.50
N ARG A 23 -1.85 0.05 12.79
CA ARG A 23 -2.51 -1.15 12.27
C ARG A 23 -2.68 -1.06 10.76
N LEU A 24 -3.09 0.10 10.24
CA LEU A 24 -3.23 0.33 8.80
C LEU A 24 -1.90 0.23 8.06
N ASP A 25 -0.82 0.80 8.60
CA ASP A 25 0.52 0.66 8.01
C ASP A 25 0.98 -0.81 7.97
N ARG A 26 0.77 -1.56 9.05
CA ARG A 26 1.07 -3.00 9.08
C ARG A 26 0.22 -3.78 8.08
N SER A 27 -1.07 -3.47 7.99
CA SER A 27 -1.97 -4.08 7.00
C SER A 27 -1.52 -3.78 5.57
N GLY A 28 -1.05 -2.56 5.30
CA GLY A 28 -0.48 -2.19 4.00
C GLY A 28 0.76 -3.02 3.64
N ILE A 29 1.67 -3.23 4.60
CA ILE A 29 2.86 -4.08 4.40
C ILE A 29 2.46 -5.54 4.14
N VAL A 30 1.53 -6.08 4.92
CA VAL A 30 1.03 -7.46 4.74
C VAL A 30 0.35 -7.62 3.40
N LEU A 31 -0.52 -6.69 3.01
CA LEU A 31 -1.20 -6.69 1.71
C LEU A 31 -0.19 -6.64 0.57
N SER A 32 0.84 -5.80 0.66
CA SER A 32 1.91 -5.73 -0.33
C SER A 32 2.65 -7.06 -0.46
N GLY A 33 2.96 -7.72 0.66
CA GLY A 33 3.57 -9.05 0.69
C GLY A 33 2.69 -10.11 0.03
N LEU A 34 1.39 -10.09 0.30
CA LEU A 34 0.41 -11.00 -0.31
C LEU A 34 0.30 -10.76 -1.82
N CYS A 35 0.29 -9.51 -2.27
CA CYS A 35 0.28 -9.18 -3.70
C CYS A 35 1.54 -9.70 -4.40
N ALA A 36 2.73 -9.50 -3.81
CA ALA A 36 3.98 -10.01 -4.36
C ALA A 36 3.98 -11.54 -4.43
N LEU A 37 3.54 -12.21 -3.36
CA LEU A 37 3.43 -13.67 -3.31
C LEU A 37 2.46 -14.20 -4.37
N HIS A 38 1.30 -13.55 -4.53
CA HIS A 38 0.31 -13.92 -5.55
C HIS A 38 0.91 -13.81 -6.95
N CYS A 39 1.60 -12.71 -7.28
CA CYS A 39 2.23 -12.53 -8.59
C CYS A 39 3.30 -13.57 -8.86
N LEU A 40 4.18 -13.85 -7.89
CA LEU A 40 5.24 -14.85 -8.03
C LEU A 40 4.66 -16.26 -8.19
N ALA A 41 3.68 -16.63 -7.36
CA ALA A 41 3.01 -17.93 -7.47
C ALA A 41 2.31 -18.09 -8.82
N SER A 42 1.66 -17.06 -9.32
CA SER A 42 1.00 -17.06 -10.63
C SER A 42 2.00 -17.32 -11.75
N ILE A 43 3.16 -16.66 -11.75
CA ILE A 43 4.22 -16.89 -12.75
C ILE A 43 4.71 -18.32 -12.70
N VAL A 44 5.02 -18.83 -11.49
CA VAL A 44 5.54 -20.20 -11.32
C VAL A 44 4.52 -21.25 -11.78
N ILE A 45 3.25 -21.09 -11.43
CA ILE A 45 2.17 -22.01 -11.80
C ILE A 45 1.98 -22.04 -13.32
N VAL A 46 1.94 -20.87 -13.97
CA VAL A 46 1.75 -20.79 -15.42
C VAL A 46 2.94 -21.29 -16.18
N SER A 47 4.15 -20.94 -15.75
CA SER A 47 5.39 -21.39 -16.41
C SER A 47 5.66 -22.89 -16.21
N GLY A 48 5.27 -23.44 -15.05
CA GLY A 48 5.56 -24.85 -14.71
C GLY A 48 4.49 -25.86 -15.13
N LEU A 49 3.23 -25.48 -15.06
CA LEU A 49 2.10 -26.42 -15.27
C LEU A 49 1.35 -26.22 -16.58
N GLY A 50 1.56 -25.13 -17.31
CA GLY A 50 0.96 -24.87 -18.61
C GLY A 50 -0.57 -24.83 -18.67
N VAL A 51 -1.26 -25.00 -17.55
CA VAL A 51 -2.73 -25.18 -17.51
C VAL A 51 -3.35 -24.39 -16.35
N GLY A 52 -4.46 -23.71 -16.63
CA GLY A 52 -5.41 -23.34 -15.57
C GLY A 52 -5.16 -22.03 -14.82
N GLY A 53 -4.23 -21.19 -15.28
CA GLY A 53 -3.93 -19.90 -14.63
C GLY A 53 -5.06 -18.86 -14.66
N GLN A 54 -6.15 -19.11 -15.38
CA GLN A 54 -7.22 -18.11 -15.58
C GLN A 54 -7.87 -17.63 -14.29
N PHE A 55 -7.99 -18.49 -13.28
CA PHE A 55 -8.58 -18.09 -12.00
C PHE A 55 -7.64 -17.15 -11.21
N PHE A 56 -6.32 -17.42 -11.23
CA PHE A 56 -5.34 -16.59 -10.55
C PHE A 56 -5.05 -15.28 -11.27
N PHE A 57 -5.32 -15.20 -12.56
CA PHE A 57 -5.17 -14.02 -13.40
C PHE A 57 -6.45 -13.22 -13.58
N HIS A 58 -7.47 -13.47 -12.74
CA HIS A 58 -8.70 -12.69 -12.86
C HIS A 58 -8.39 -11.20 -12.62
N PRO A 59 -8.68 -10.31 -13.58
CA PRO A 59 -8.28 -8.90 -13.50
C PRO A 59 -8.84 -8.18 -12.27
N ASP A 60 -9.94 -8.68 -11.72
CA ASP A 60 -10.57 -8.09 -10.54
C ASP A 60 -9.73 -8.26 -9.27
N ILE A 61 -8.89 -9.31 -9.17
CA ILE A 61 -8.00 -9.50 -8.01
C ILE A 61 -7.04 -8.32 -7.89
N HIS A 62 -6.40 -7.95 -8.99
CA HIS A 62 -5.47 -6.81 -9.03
C HIS A 62 -6.19 -5.48 -8.84
N ARG A 63 -7.36 -5.29 -9.45
CA ARG A 63 -8.16 -4.07 -9.31
C ARG A 63 -8.63 -3.85 -7.87
N ILE A 64 -9.18 -4.88 -7.24
CA ILE A 64 -9.62 -4.83 -5.84
C ILE A 64 -8.41 -4.63 -4.92
N GLY A 65 -7.33 -5.37 -5.14
CA GLY A 65 -6.09 -5.22 -4.38
C GLY A 65 -5.53 -3.81 -4.45
N LEU A 66 -5.50 -3.21 -5.65
CA LEU A 66 -5.07 -1.82 -5.84
C LEU A 66 -6.01 -0.83 -5.13
N ALA A 67 -7.33 -1.00 -5.26
CA ALA A 67 -8.30 -0.12 -4.59
C ALA A 67 -8.12 -0.14 -3.06
N VAL A 68 -7.95 -1.32 -2.47
CA VAL A 68 -7.69 -1.49 -1.04
C VAL A 68 -6.35 -0.86 -0.65
N ALA A 69 -5.30 -1.07 -1.45
CA ALA A 69 -3.98 -0.48 -1.21
C ALA A 69 -4.03 1.06 -1.23
N VAL A 70 -4.76 1.65 -2.19
CA VAL A 70 -4.97 3.11 -2.28
C VAL A 70 -5.68 3.64 -1.03
N LEU A 71 -6.74 2.97 -0.58
CA LEU A 71 -7.49 3.37 0.62
C LEU A 71 -6.61 3.33 1.87
N ILE A 72 -5.86 2.23 2.06
CA ILE A 72 -4.96 2.08 3.21
C ILE A 72 -3.85 3.15 3.16
N ALA A 73 -3.22 3.35 2.01
CA ALA A 73 -2.16 4.33 1.84
C ALA A 73 -2.68 5.76 2.03
N ALA A 74 -3.85 6.09 1.50
CA ALA A 74 -4.46 7.42 1.65
C ALA A 74 -4.72 7.75 3.13
N VAL A 75 -5.26 6.81 3.90
CA VAL A 75 -5.56 7.02 5.31
C VAL A 75 -4.29 7.01 6.15
N ALA A 76 -3.43 6.00 6.02
CA ALA A 76 -2.27 5.84 6.89
C ALA A 76 -1.14 6.84 6.55
N ILE A 77 -0.75 6.90 5.29
CA ILE A 77 0.39 7.70 4.83
C ILE A 77 -0.02 9.16 4.59
N GLY A 78 -1.20 9.38 4.02
CA GLY A 78 -1.75 10.73 3.79
C GLY A 78 -1.90 11.50 5.10
N TRP A 79 -2.49 10.87 6.12
CA TRP A 79 -2.57 11.46 7.46
C TRP A 79 -1.19 11.68 8.10
N GLY A 80 -0.27 10.70 7.95
CA GLY A 80 1.10 10.83 8.42
C GLY A 80 1.84 12.01 7.78
N ALA A 81 1.72 12.18 6.47
CA ALA A 81 2.34 13.28 5.73
C ALA A 81 1.85 14.66 6.21
N LEU A 82 0.53 14.80 6.42
CA LEU A 82 -0.06 16.04 6.95
C LEU A 82 0.43 16.36 8.37
N ARG A 83 0.60 15.33 9.20
CA ARG A 83 0.99 15.51 10.61
C ARG A 83 2.48 15.78 10.79
N HIS A 84 3.34 15.01 10.11
CA HIS A 84 4.79 15.09 10.29
C HIS A 84 5.45 16.05 9.32
N ARG A 85 4.70 16.62 8.37
CA ARG A 85 5.21 17.50 7.29
C ARG A 85 6.37 16.86 6.51
N ARG A 86 6.44 15.54 6.47
CA ARG A 86 7.43 14.79 5.71
C ARG A 86 6.75 14.15 4.51
N ALA A 87 7.09 14.64 3.33
CA ALA A 87 6.51 14.18 2.08
C ALA A 87 7.08 12.83 1.60
N ALA A 88 8.26 12.41 2.10
CA ALA A 88 8.96 11.24 1.58
C ALA A 88 8.13 9.93 1.60
N PRO A 89 7.45 9.53 2.71
CA PRO A 89 6.61 8.32 2.69
C PRO A 89 5.48 8.42 1.68
N PHE A 90 4.89 9.60 1.55
CA PHE A 90 3.80 9.85 0.60
C PHE A 90 4.27 9.74 -0.84
N VAL A 91 5.38 10.39 -1.21
CA VAL A 91 5.94 10.35 -2.57
C VAL A 91 6.31 8.92 -2.95
N VAL A 92 6.98 8.18 -2.05
CA VAL A 92 7.38 6.79 -2.29
C VAL A 92 6.16 5.90 -2.50
N ALA A 93 5.14 6.01 -1.64
CA ALA A 93 3.92 5.21 -1.79
C ALA A 93 3.15 5.56 -3.06
N MET A 94 3.01 6.84 -3.41
CA MET A 94 2.34 7.27 -4.64
C MET A 94 3.06 6.78 -5.89
N THR A 95 4.40 6.78 -5.89
CA THR A 95 5.19 6.18 -6.97
C THR A 95 4.88 4.68 -7.09
N GLY A 96 4.86 3.95 -5.97
CA GLY A 96 4.50 2.53 -5.96
C GLY A 96 3.09 2.26 -6.49
N LEU A 97 2.10 3.05 -6.07
CA LEU A 97 0.73 2.94 -6.58
C LEU A 97 0.64 3.25 -8.08
N SER A 98 1.46 4.16 -8.60
CA SER A 98 1.53 4.44 -10.04
C SER A 98 2.06 3.24 -10.84
N PHE A 99 3.08 2.53 -10.32
CA PHE A 99 3.55 1.28 -10.91
C PHE A 99 2.48 0.20 -10.91
N MET A 100 1.76 0.03 -9.79
CA MET A 100 0.66 -0.93 -9.71
C MET A 100 -0.49 -0.56 -10.66
N GLY A 101 -0.81 0.72 -10.79
CA GLY A 101 -1.79 1.21 -11.76
C GLY A 101 -1.36 0.96 -13.21
N GLY A 102 -0.07 1.15 -13.51
CA GLY A 102 0.54 0.82 -14.81
C GLY A 102 0.47 -0.68 -15.13
N ALA A 103 0.62 -1.52 -14.12
CA ALA A 103 0.48 -2.97 -14.27
C ALA A 103 -0.92 -3.39 -14.79
N LEU A 104 -1.97 -2.63 -14.45
CA LEU A 104 -3.32 -2.90 -14.97
C LEU A 104 -3.50 -2.52 -16.44
N ALA A 105 -2.59 -1.74 -17.00
CA ALA A 105 -2.64 -1.26 -18.39
C ALA A 105 -1.84 -2.13 -19.37
N VAL A 106 -1.02 -3.06 -18.88
CA VAL A 106 -0.23 -3.98 -19.69
C VAL A 106 -0.90 -5.37 -19.76
N PRO A 107 -0.62 -6.17 -20.80
CA PRO A 107 -1.11 -7.54 -20.87
C PRO A 107 -0.63 -8.40 -19.70
N HIS A 108 -1.45 -9.36 -19.28
CA HIS A 108 -1.07 -10.31 -18.23
C HIS A 108 0.19 -11.07 -18.62
N GLY A 109 1.18 -11.05 -17.74
CA GLY A 109 2.45 -11.74 -17.96
C GLY A 109 3.62 -11.15 -17.16
N PHE A 110 4.81 -11.29 -17.72
CA PHE A 110 6.04 -10.88 -17.05
C PHE A 110 6.09 -9.37 -16.76
N GLU A 111 5.66 -8.54 -17.71
CA GLU A 111 5.66 -7.08 -17.54
C GLU A 111 4.74 -6.61 -16.42
N GLU A 112 3.52 -7.15 -16.37
CA GLU A 112 2.57 -6.90 -15.28
C GLU A 112 3.17 -7.28 -13.93
N ALA A 113 3.79 -8.45 -13.85
CA ALA A 113 4.39 -8.93 -12.61
C ALA A 113 5.55 -8.05 -12.14
N VAL A 114 6.42 -7.62 -13.05
CA VAL A 114 7.54 -6.72 -12.71
C VAL A 114 7.02 -5.38 -12.20
N LEU A 115 6.05 -4.78 -12.88
CA LEU A 115 5.45 -3.51 -12.45
C LEU A 115 4.77 -3.65 -11.09
N THR A 116 4.05 -4.75 -10.86
CA THR A 116 3.40 -5.02 -9.58
C THR A 116 4.42 -5.22 -8.46
N ILE A 117 5.47 -5.99 -8.66
CA ILE A 117 6.52 -6.23 -7.65
C ILE A 117 7.21 -4.93 -7.27
N ILE A 118 7.60 -4.12 -8.25
CA ILE A 118 8.20 -2.79 -7.99
C ILE A 118 7.20 -1.93 -7.21
N GLY A 119 5.95 -1.90 -7.64
CA GLY A 119 4.89 -1.11 -7.00
C GLY A 119 4.68 -1.51 -5.54
N VAL A 120 4.50 -2.80 -5.24
CA VAL A 120 4.28 -3.26 -3.86
C VAL A 120 5.51 -3.08 -2.98
N ALA A 121 6.72 -3.18 -3.51
CA ALA A 121 7.94 -2.89 -2.77
C ALA A 121 8.01 -1.41 -2.35
N LEU A 122 7.70 -0.50 -3.27
CA LEU A 122 7.65 0.93 -2.98
C LEU A 122 6.52 1.30 -2.00
N VAL A 123 5.32 0.72 -2.15
CA VAL A 123 4.22 0.94 -1.20
C VAL A 123 4.59 0.44 0.19
N SER A 124 5.17 -0.76 0.30
CA SER A 124 5.70 -1.29 1.56
C SER A 124 6.73 -0.35 2.19
N LEU A 125 7.68 0.13 1.39
CA LEU A 125 8.69 1.08 1.85
C LEU A 125 8.04 2.38 2.35
N GLY A 126 7.03 2.89 1.66
CA GLY A 126 6.25 4.05 2.08
C GLY A 126 5.64 3.84 3.47
N HIS A 127 5.01 2.68 3.72
CA HIS A 127 4.44 2.33 5.03
C HIS A 127 5.51 2.19 6.11
N VAL A 128 6.66 1.57 5.80
CA VAL A 128 7.78 1.45 6.75
C VAL A 128 8.34 2.82 7.13
N LEU A 129 8.53 3.70 6.13
CA LEU A 129 9.00 5.07 6.38
C LEU A 129 7.97 5.86 7.22
N ASN A 130 6.69 5.68 6.95
CA ASN A 130 5.62 6.31 7.73
C ASN A 130 5.62 5.82 9.19
N LEU A 131 5.81 4.52 9.43
CA LEU A 131 5.95 3.95 10.77
C LEU A 131 7.17 4.52 11.51
N ARG A 132 8.32 4.61 10.84
CA ARG A 132 9.56 5.17 11.42
C ARG A 132 9.44 6.64 11.79
N ASN A 133 8.69 7.41 11.00
CA ASN A 133 8.47 8.83 11.26
C ASN A 133 7.44 9.11 12.37
N ALA A 134 6.82 8.06 12.89
CA ALA A 134 5.82 8.15 13.96
C ALA A 134 6.42 8.18 15.39
N HIS A 135 7.74 8.08 15.50
CA HIS A 135 8.50 8.13 16.77
C HIS A 135 9.14 9.48 17.02
#